data_3040b6b86c03b3b26b72d14ddf3542ac
#
_entry.id   3040b6b86c03b3b26b72d14ddf3542ac
#
_cell.length_a   1.000
_cell.length_b   1.000
_cell.length_c   1.000
_cell.angle_alpha   90.00
_cell.angle_beta   90.00
_cell.angle_gamma   90.00
#
_symmetry.space_group_name_H-M   'P 1'
#
loop_
_entity.id
_entity.type
_entity.pdbx_description
1 polymer ?
#
loop_
_entity_poly.entity_id
_entity_poly.type
_entity_poly.pdbx_seq_one_letter_code
_entity_poly.pdbx_strand_id
1 'polypeptide(L)'
;MLNIGVFCSSLDGEKIFSKKTKELGSSMAKEGYSLVYGGGKLGLMGDLARSVKENGSMVISVIPSYLNKPNIIFDESDKIYETENLFERKKKLIQLSDVLIALPGGVGTLDEVFDVLALFALGEINKNIFLLNINNFWLPFIEIIQHLEKNKMIRTSDDKLIEARSLKNLYFANSVEEIFSHPQFI
;
A
#
# COMPACT_ATOMS: atom_id res chain seq x y z
N MET A 1 -15.78 7.91 5.22
CA MET A 1 -15.05 6.65 5.53
C MET A 1 -13.87 6.59 4.58
N LEU A 2 -12.63 6.55 5.11
CA LEU A 2 -11.43 6.49 4.29
C LEU A 2 -11.21 5.08 3.74
N ASN A 3 -10.80 5.00 2.49
CA ASN A 3 -10.34 3.77 1.85
C ASN A 3 -8.81 3.75 1.87
N ILE A 4 -8.21 2.80 2.58
CA ILE A 4 -6.77 2.66 2.66
C ILE A 4 -6.33 1.57 1.68
N GLY A 5 -5.53 1.96 0.69
CA GLY A 5 -4.87 1.03 -0.22
C GLY A 5 -3.66 0.39 0.45
N VAL A 6 -3.59 -0.94 0.46
CA VAL A 6 -2.45 -1.62 1.09
C VAL A 6 -1.75 -2.54 0.10
N PHE A 7 -0.47 -2.29 -0.10
CA PHE A 7 0.44 -3.13 -0.88
C PHE A 7 1.22 -4.04 0.06
N CYS A 8 1.21 -5.33 -0.16
CA CYS A 8 1.89 -6.30 0.68
C CYS A 8 2.15 -7.63 -0.03
N SER A 9 2.91 -8.50 0.61
CA SER A 9 3.28 -9.81 0.09
C SER A 9 2.13 -10.82 0.10
N SER A 10 2.10 -11.70 -0.91
CA SER A 10 1.35 -12.96 -0.88
C SER A 10 2.09 -14.08 -0.14
N LEU A 11 3.28 -13.80 0.40
CA LEU A 11 4.07 -14.70 1.24
C LEU A 11 4.03 -14.21 2.69
N ASP A 12 4.25 -15.12 3.64
CA ASP A 12 4.19 -14.80 5.08
C ASP A 12 5.41 -14.00 5.55
N GLY A 13 6.60 -14.30 5.01
CA GLY A 13 7.86 -13.73 5.47
C GLY A 13 8.16 -14.09 6.93
N GLU A 14 8.77 -13.18 7.65
CA GLU A 14 9.05 -13.34 9.08
C GLU A 14 7.77 -13.24 9.91
N LYS A 15 7.68 -13.98 11.03
CA LYS A 15 6.51 -13.98 11.93
C LYS A 15 6.10 -12.58 12.41
N ILE A 16 7.06 -11.67 12.56
CA ILE A 16 6.80 -10.29 12.98
C ILE A 16 5.98 -9.53 11.92
N PHE A 17 6.16 -9.84 10.63
CA PHE A 17 5.41 -9.21 9.54
C PHE A 17 3.93 -9.56 9.64
N SER A 18 3.58 -10.84 9.80
CA SER A 18 2.20 -11.29 10.02
C SER A 18 1.58 -10.61 11.25
N LYS A 19 2.31 -10.57 12.39
CA LYS A 19 1.82 -9.92 13.61
C LYS A 19 1.47 -8.44 13.37
N LYS A 20 2.39 -7.68 12.76
CA LYS A 20 2.20 -6.25 12.50
C LYS A 20 1.15 -5.98 11.41
N THR A 21 1.02 -6.89 10.45
CA THR A 21 -0.05 -6.84 9.44
C THR A 21 -1.44 -6.98 10.08
N LYS A 22 -1.62 -7.91 11.00
CA LYS A 22 -2.88 -8.08 11.76
C LYS A 22 -3.18 -6.88 12.66
N GLU A 23 -2.15 -6.32 13.29
CA GLU A 23 -2.26 -5.08 14.08
C GLU A 23 -2.76 -3.92 13.20
N LEU A 24 -2.20 -3.74 12.00
CA LEU A 24 -2.67 -2.74 11.04
C LEU A 24 -4.14 -2.98 10.68
N GLY A 25 -4.52 -4.20 10.30
CA GLY A 25 -5.92 -4.52 9.95
C GLY A 25 -6.91 -4.24 11.08
N SER A 26 -6.58 -4.64 12.30
CA SER A 26 -7.39 -4.36 13.49
C SER A 26 -7.51 -2.86 13.77
N SER A 27 -6.42 -2.11 13.63
CA SER A 27 -6.41 -0.66 13.84
C SER A 27 -7.20 0.07 12.77
N MET A 28 -7.07 -0.32 11.49
CA MET A 28 -7.91 0.21 10.40
C MET A 28 -9.41 0.04 10.71
N ALA A 29 -9.79 -1.15 11.14
CA ALA A 29 -11.19 -1.44 11.43
C ALA A 29 -11.73 -0.65 12.63
N LYS A 30 -10.93 -0.46 13.69
CA LYS A 30 -11.30 0.36 14.85
C LYS A 30 -11.58 1.82 14.48
N GLU A 31 -10.82 2.36 13.53
CA GLU A 31 -11.00 3.72 13.01
C GLU A 31 -12.10 3.80 11.93
N GLY A 32 -12.74 2.68 11.60
CA GLY A 32 -13.79 2.61 10.58
C GLY A 32 -13.27 2.76 9.14
N TYR A 33 -12.00 2.48 8.88
CA TYR A 33 -11.41 2.56 7.53
C TYR A 33 -11.64 1.27 6.75
N SER A 34 -11.86 1.40 5.44
CA SER A 34 -11.98 0.26 4.53
C SER A 34 -10.62 -0.14 3.97
N LEU A 35 -10.41 -1.43 3.76
CA LEU A 35 -9.24 -1.95 3.06
C LEU A 35 -9.49 -2.01 1.55
N VAL A 36 -8.55 -1.50 0.76
CA VAL A 36 -8.43 -1.74 -0.70
C VAL A 36 -7.11 -2.44 -0.94
N TYR A 37 -7.13 -3.64 -1.55
CA TYR A 37 -5.90 -4.41 -1.72
C TYR A 37 -5.96 -5.39 -2.89
N GLY A 38 -4.92 -6.16 -3.08
CA GLY A 38 -4.75 -7.06 -4.23
C GLY A 38 -5.58 -8.35 -4.24
N GLY A 39 -6.49 -8.55 -3.30
CA GLY A 39 -7.48 -9.62 -3.31
C GLY A 39 -6.97 -11.00 -2.89
N GLY A 40 -5.67 -11.17 -2.59
CA GLY A 40 -5.11 -12.47 -2.23
C GLY A 40 -5.47 -12.94 -0.82
N LYS A 41 -5.69 -14.26 -0.64
CA LYS A 41 -5.98 -14.87 0.66
C LYS A 41 -4.77 -15.49 1.37
N LEU A 42 -3.60 -15.47 0.73
CA LEU A 42 -2.37 -16.06 1.24
C LEU A 42 -1.42 -14.98 1.77
N GLY A 43 -0.50 -15.38 2.65
CA GLY A 43 0.53 -14.52 3.19
C GLY A 43 -0.01 -13.30 3.93
N LEU A 44 0.74 -12.19 3.88
CA LEU A 44 0.35 -10.94 4.51
C LEU A 44 -0.96 -10.37 3.95
N MET A 45 -1.25 -10.58 2.65
CA MET A 45 -2.53 -10.18 2.06
C MET A 45 -3.71 -10.83 2.78
N GLY A 46 -3.65 -12.15 2.99
CA GLY A 46 -4.70 -12.89 3.69
C GLY A 46 -4.80 -12.51 5.17
N ASP A 47 -3.66 -12.33 5.85
CA ASP A 47 -3.65 -11.91 7.24
C ASP A 47 -4.29 -10.54 7.44
N LEU A 48 -4.01 -9.60 6.54
CA LEU A 48 -4.61 -8.26 6.55
C LEU A 48 -6.12 -8.31 6.33
N ALA A 49 -6.55 -8.99 5.25
CA ALA A 49 -7.97 -9.06 4.89
C ALA A 49 -8.81 -9.71 5.99
N ARG A 50 -8.35 -10.83 6.54
CA ARG A 50 -9.00 -11.48 7.68
C ARG A 50 -9.08 -10.55 8.88
N SER A 51 -7.98 -9.90 9.24
CA SER A 51 -7.95 -9.01 10.40
C SER A 51 -8.92 -7.83 10.25
N VAL A 52 -9.01 -7.22 9.06
CA VAL A 52 -9.98 -6.14 8.79
C VAL A 52 -11.41 -6.67 8.89
N LYS A 53 -11.69 -7.82 8.28
CA LYS A 53 -13.04 -8.41 8.23
C LYS A 53 -13.52 -8.85 9.61
N GLU A 54 -12.68 -9.55 10.37
CA GLU A 54 -12.98 -10.02 11.74
C GLU A 54 -13.24 -8.87 12.72
N ASN A 55 -12.67 -7.70 12.48
CA ASN A 55 -12.92 -6.49 13.27
C ASN A 55 -14.02 -5.58 12.68
N GLY A 56 -14.80 -6.08 11.71
CA GLY A 56 -16.07 -5.48 11.27
C GLY A 56 -15.95 -4.36 10.24
N SER A 57 -14.80 -4.21 9.56
CA SER A 57 -14.65 -3.21 8.49
C SER A 57 -14.68 -3.83 7.09
N MET A 58 -14.84 -2.97 6.09
CA MET A 58 -15.04 -3.36 4.70
C MET A 58 -13.72 -3.78 4.03
N VAL A 59 -13.76 -4.87 3.28
CA VAL A 59 -12.66 -5.37 2.46
C VAL A 59 -13.03 -5.27 0.98
N ILE A 60 -12.21 -4.55 0.22
CA ILE A 60 -12.35 -4.32 -1.22
C ILE A 60 -11.16 -4.94 -1.93
N SER A 61 -11.41 -5.99 -2.70
CA SER A 61 -10.42 -6.70 -3.50
C SER A 61 -10.36 -6.16 -4.93
N VAL A 62 -9.14 -5.99 -5.46
CA VAL A 62 -8.91 -5.68 -6.86
C VAL A 62 -7.97 -6.73 -7.44
N ILE A 63 -8.46 -7.54 -8.37
CA ILE A 63 -7.74 -8.72 -8.85
C ILE A 63 -7.89 -8.88 -10.38
N PRO A 64 -6.83 -9.25 -11.11
CA PRO A 64 -6.98 -9.63 -12.51
C PRO A 64 -7.83 -10.91 -12.66
N SER A 65 -8.69 -10.95 -13.67
CA SER A 65 -9.62 -12.07 -13.89
C SER A 65 -8.91 -13.43 -13.92
N TYR A 66 -7.71 -13.51 -14.50
CA TYR A 66 -6.95 -14.77 -14.56
C TYR A 66 -6.41 -15.24 -13.17
N LEU A 67 -6.36 -14.37 -12.17
CA LEU A 67 -6.01 -14.68 -10.78
C LEU A 67 -7.25 -14.83 -9.88
N ASN A 68 -8.45 -14.52 -10.35
CA ASN A 68 -9.69 -14.71 -9.58
C ASN A 68 -10.04 -16.20 -9.54
N LYS A 69 -9.34 -16.96 -8.73
CA LYS A 69 -9.48 -18.41 -8.56
C LYS A 69 -9.68 -18.74 -7.08
N PRO A 70 -10.48 -19.78 -6.73
CA PRO A 70 -10.81 -20.13 -5.35
C PRO A 70 -9.62 -20.35 -4.41
N ASN A 71 -8.46 -20.75 -4.96
CA ASN A 71 -7.24 -20.95 -4.18
C ASN A 71 -6.39 -19.68 -4.01
N ILE A 72 -6.74 -18.55 -4.64
CA ILE A 72 -6.00 -17.30 -4.64
C ILE A 72 -6.80 -16.18 -3.98
N ILE A 73 -8.07 -15.99 -4.41
CA ILE A 73 -8.91 -14.88 -3.95
C ILE A 73 -9.36 -15.07 -2.50
N PHE A 74 -9.48 -13.95 -1.78
CA PHE A 74 -10.20 -13.87 -0.52
C PHE A 74 -11.69 -13.66 -0.81
N ASP A 75 -12.46 -14.74 -0.75
CA ASP A 75 -13.87 -14.82 -1.14
C ASP A 75 -14.83 -14.12 -0.16
N GLU A 76 -14.37 -13.82 1.06
CA GLU A 76 -15.13 -13.03 2.05
C GLU A 76 -15.04 -11.50 1.84
N SER A 77 -14.44 -11.05 0.73
CA SER A 77 -14.39 -9.63 0.38
C SER A 77 -15.80 -9.05 0.16
N ASP A 78 -16.07 -7.86 0.70
CA ASP A 78 -17.37 -7.19 0.53
C ASP A 78 -17.58 -6.69 -0.90
N LYS A 79 -16.47 -6.36 -1.60
CA LYS A 79 -16.47 -5.99 -3.02
C LYS A 79 -15.27 -6.60 -3.71
N ILE A 80 -15.47 -7.10 -4.92
CA ILE A 80 -14.42 -7.63 -5.78
C ILE A 80 -14.48 -6.89 -7.12
N TYR A 81 -13.40 -6.21 -7.47
CA TYR A 81 -13.22 -5.58 -8.77
C TYR A 81 -12.27 -6.45 -9.60
N GLU A 82 -12.80 -7.04 -10.65
CA GLU A 82 -11.98 -7.73 -11.65
C GLU A 82 -11.40 -6.75 -12.67
N THR A 83 -10.18 -7.01 -13.10
CA THR A 83 -9.45 -6.21 -14.09
C THR A 83 -8.88 -7.13 -15.17
N GLU A 84 -8.58 -6.59 -16.35
CA GLU A 84 -8.05 -7.38 -17.46
C GLU A 84 -6.61 -7.84 -17.22
N ASN A 85 -5.80 -6.96 -16.58
CA ASN A 85 -4.37 -7.17 -16.39
C ASN A 85 -3.84 -6.45 -15.16
N LEU A 86 -2.53 -6.62 -14.88
CA LEU A 86 -1.88 -6.01 -13.73
C LEU A 86 -1.81 -4.47 -13.80
N PHE A 87 -1.74 -3.87 -14.99
CA PHE A 87 -1.72 -2.41 -15.13
C PHE A 87 -3.04 -1.80 -14.70
N GLU A 88 -4.15 -2.35 -15.20
CA GLU A 88 -5.49 -1.92 -14.80
C GLU A 88 -5.75 -2.17 -13.32
N ARG A 89 -5.22 -3.25 -12.76
CA ARG A 89 -5.30 -3.53 -11.32
C ARG A 89 -4.62 -2.45 -10.50
N LYS A 90 -3.36 -2.10 -10.81
CA LYS A 90 -2.60 -1.06 -10.09
C LYS A 90 -3.32 0.29 -10.18
N LYS A 91 -3.75 0.68 -11.37
CA LYS A 91 -4.55 1.89 -11.59
C LYS A 91 -5.81 1.91 -10.72
N LYS A 92 -6.56 0.80 -10.70
CA LYS A 92 -7.81 0.69 -9.92
C LYS A 92 -7.55 0.72 -8.42
N LEU A 93 -6.50 0.05 -7.93
CA LEU A 93 -6.07 0.12 -6.52
C LEU A 93 -5.81 1.58 -6.10
N ILE A 94 -5.00 2.30 -6.88
CA ILE A 94 -4.68 3.70 -6.59
C ILE A 94 -5.93 4.58 -6.65
N GLN A 95 -6.82 4.38 -7.63
CA GLN A 95 -8.05 5.17 -7.78
C GLN A 95 -9.01 5.02 -6.60
N LEU A 96 -9.19 3.79 -6.10
CA LEU A 96 -10.12 3.48 -5.01
C LEU A 96 -9.61 3.90 -3.63
N SER A 97 -8.32 4.18 -3.49
CA SER A 97 -7.66 4.48 -2.22
C SER A 97 -7.55 5.97 -1.99
N ASP A 98 -7.79 6.44 -0.77
CA ASP A 98 -7.56 7.82 -0.34
C ASP A 98 -6.12 8.00 0.14
N VAL A 99 -5.59 6.99 0.81
CA VAL A 99 -4.22 6.87 1.36
C VAL A 99 -3.65 5.51 0.99
N LEU A 100 -2.34 5.43 0.88
CA LEU A 100 -1.63 4.19 0.56
C LEU A 100 -0.69 3.80 1.69
N ILE A 101 -0.62 2.49 1.98
CA ILE A 101 0.32 1.92 2.93
C ILE A 101 1.03 0.75 2.23
N ALA A 102 2.35 0.64 2.36
CA ALA A 102 3.11 -0.52 1.94
C ALA A 102 3.69 -1.24 3.14
N LEU A 103 3.34 -2.50 3.28
CA LEU A 103 3.93 -3.47 4.21
C LEU A 103 5.13 -4.15 3.55
N PRO A 104 5.94 -4.91 4.30
CA PRO A 104 6.96 -5.77 3.70
C PRO A 104 6.41 -6.61 2.55
N GLY A 105 7.14 -6.63 1.44
CA GLY A 105 6.68 -7.35 0.25
C GLY A 105 7.80 -7.61 -0.77
N GLY A 106 7.47 -8.35 -1.79
CA GLY A 106 8.40 -8.70 -2.87
C GLY A 106 8.37 -7.72 -4.03
N VAL A 107 8.79 -8.22 -5.20
CA VAL A 107 8.90 -7.43 -6.44
C VAL A 107 7.57 -6.76 -6.81
N GLY A 108 6.42 -7.43 -6.61
CA GLY A 108 5.11 -6.84 -6.90
C GLY A 108 4.79 -5.63 -6.01
N THR A 109 5.15 -5.71 -4.72
CA THR A 109 4.97 -4.58 -3.80
C THR A 109 5.89 -3.42 -4.14
N LEU A 110 7.16 -3.71 -4.53
CA LEU A 110 8.08 -2.67 -5.00
C LEU A 110 7.58 -2.00 -6.29
N ASP A 111 7.07 -2.78 -7.25
CA ASP A 111 6.47 -2.29 -8.49
C ASP A 111 5.28 -1.35 -8.20
N GLU A 112 4.39 -1.73 -7.28
CA GLU A 112 3.26 -0.89 -6.85
C GLU A 112 3.74 0.41 -6.17
N VAL A 113 4.76 0.35 -5.32
CA VAL A 113 5.34 1.53 -4.66
C VAL A 113 5.99 2.46 -5.68
N PHE A 114 6.81 1.93 -6.61
CA PHE A 114 7.45 2.75 -7.65
C PHE A 114 6.45 3.37 -8.62
N ASP A 115 5.36 2.68 -8.98
CA ASP A 115 4.27 3.27 -9.78
C ASP A 115 3.67 4.50 -9.08
N VAL A 116 3.38 4.39 -7.78
CA VAL A 116 2.86 5.52 -7.00
C VAL A 116 3.84 6.68 -6.97
N LEU A 117 5.13 6.42 -6.76
CA LEU A 117 6.16 7.46 -6.74
C LEU A 117 6.34 8.11 -8.11
N ALA A 118 6.26 7.34 -9.21
CA ALA A 118 6.34 7.86 -10.56
C ALA A 118 5.15 8.78 -10.88
N LEU A 119 3.93 8.34 -10.60
CA LEU A 119 2.71 9.15 -10.80
C LEU A 119 2.72 10.41 -9.93
N PHE A 120 3.23 10.30 -8.71
CA PHE A 120 3.38 11.43 -7.81
C PHE A 120 4.40 12.45 -8.33
N ALA A 121 5.57 11.98 -8.79
CA ALA A 121 6.62 12.83 -9.36
C ALA A 121 6.14 13.61 -10.61
N LEU A 122 5.21 13.04 -11.38
CA LEU A 122 4.58 13.67 -12.53
C LEU A 122 3.37 14.56 -12.19
N GLY A 123 2.96 14.60 -10.91
CA GLY A 123 1.80 15.36 -10.46
C GLY A 123 0.44 14.76 -10.84
N GLU A 124 0.41 13.50 -11.32
CA GLU A 124 -0.83 12.82 -11.71
C GLU A 124 -1.67 12.39 -10.52
N ILE A 125 -1.05 12.17 -9.36
CA ILE A 125 -1.73 11.88 -8.10
C ILE A 125 -1.22 12.78 -6.97
N ASN A 126 -2.05 12.94 -5.94
CA ASN A 126 -1.68 13.68 -4.72
C ASN A 126 -2.13 12.88 -3.49
N LYS A 127 -1.56 11.68 -3.33
CA LYS A 127 -1.90 10.77 -2.22
C LYS A 127 -0.65 10.49 -1.41
N ASN A 128 -0.80 10.43 -0.09
CA ASN A 128 0.30 10.01 0.77
C ASN A 128 0.47 8.50 0.70
N ILE A 129 1.73 8.07 0.72
CA ILE A 129 2.11 6.67 0.86
C ILE A 129 3.01 6.49 2.08
N PHE A 130 2.65 5.55 2.94
CA PHE A 130 3.37 5.20 4.15
C PHE A 130 4.02 3.82 4.00
N LEU A 131 5.33 3.74 4.20
CA LEU A 131 6.04 2.48 4.27
C LEU A 131 6.14 2.07 5.74
N LEU A 132 5.43 1.01 6.15
CA LEU A 132 5.52 0.48 7.50
C LEU A 132 6.80 -0.35 7.64
N ASN A 133 7.81 0.25 8.28
CA ASN A 133 9.19 -0.23 8.35
C ASN A 133 9.37 -1.27 9.47
N ILE A 134 8.69 -2.40 9.33
CA ILE A 134 8.76 -3.50 10.29
C ILE A 134 10.16 -4.14 10.24
N ASN A 135 10.82 -4.19 11.38
CA ASN A 135 12.16 -4.78 11.52
C ASN A 135 13.17 -4.24 10.47
N ASN A 136 13.08 -2.94 10.17
CA ASN A 136 13.96 -2.26 9.22
C ASN A 136 13.88 -2.80 7.77
N PHE A 137 12.80 -3.46 7.41
CA PHE A 137 12.62 -4.05 6.07
C PHE A 137 12.83 -3.04 4.93
N TRP A 138 12.40 -1.79 5.12
CA TRP A 138 12.46 -0.76 4.10
C TRP A 138 13.79 0.02 4.04
N LEU A 139 14.78 -0.27 4.92
CA LEU A 139 16.07 0.44 4.91
C LEU A 139 16.77 0.42 3.54
N PRO A 140 16.89 -0.72 2.84
CA PRO A 140 17.54 -0.73 1.51
C PRO A 140 16.80 0.15 0.49
N PHE A 141 15.47 0.23 0.59
CA PHE A 141 14.68 1.11 -0.26
C PHE A 141 14.95 2.60 0.05
N ILE A 142 15.04 2.95 1.33
CA ILE A 142 15.40 4.31 1.78
C ILE A 142 16.78 4.70 1.21
N GLU A 143 17.75 3.79 1.28
CA GLU A 143 19.09 4.00 0.74
C GLU A 143 19.07 4.25 -0.78
N ILE A 144 18.23 3.51 -1.53
CA ILE A 144 18.05 3.75 -2.98
C ILE A 144 17.49 5.16 -3.21
N ILE A 145 16.46 5.58 -2.49
CA ILE A 145 15.87 6.91 -2.64
C ILE A 145 16.91 8.00 -2.32
N GLN A 146 17.63 7.89 -1.22
CA GLN A 146 18.68 8.82 -0.83
C GLN A 146 19.83 8.88 -1.88
N HIS A 147 20.18 7.73 -2.46
CA HIS A 147 21.16 7.67 -3.54
C HIS A 147 20.70 8.43 -4.78
N LEU A 148 19.44 8.28 -5.18
CA LEU A 148 18.86 9.00 -6.31
C LEU A 148 18.79 10.51 -6.04
N GLU A 149 18.41 10.93 -4.83
CA GLU A 149 18.40 12.34 -4.43
C GLU A 149 19.80 12.95 -4.47
N LYS A 150 20.78 12.28 -3.87
CA LYS A 150 22.20 12.71 -3.86
C LYS A 150 22.75 12.91 -5.27
N ASN A 151 22.34 12.08 -6.22
CA ASN A 151 22.76 12.15 -7.62
C ASN A 151 21.85 13.02 -8.49
N LYS A 152 20.88 13.75 -7.89
CA LYS A 152 19.92 14.62 -8.58
C LYS A 152 19.09 13.89 -9.65
N MET A 153 18.76 12.62 -9.40
CA MET A 153 17.91 11.80 -10.28
C MET A 153 16.44 11.83 -9.86
N ILE A 154 16.10 12.48 -8.75
CA ILE A 154 14.74 12.78 -8.32
C ILE A 154 14.50 14.27 -8.48
N ARG A 155 13.36 14.64 -9.06
CA ARG A 155 12.95 16.02 -9.22
C ARG A 155 12.66 16.65 -7.86
N THR A 156 13.10 17.89 -7.68
CA THR A 156 12.81 18.68 -6.48
C THR A 156 11.67 19.66 -6.75
N SER A 157 11.09 20.22 -5.70
CA SER A 157 10.03 21.25 -5.79
C SER A 157 10.44 22.51 -6.59
N ASP A 158 11.73 22.69 -6.85
CA ASP A 158 12.27 23.86 -7.56
C ASP A 158 12.40 23.64 -9.09
N ASP A 159 12.04 22.45 -9.58
CA ASP A 159 12.06 22.14 -11.01
C ASP A 159 10.88 22.80 -11.72
N LYS A 160 11.15 23.92 -12.44
CA LYS A 160 10.15 24.75 -13.11
C LYS A 160 9.59 24.17 -14.42
N LEU A 161 10.14 23.06 -14.92
CA LEU A 161 9.75 22.48 -16.21
C LEU A 161 8.43 21.72 -16.17
N ILE A 162 8.08 21.17 -15.02
CA ILE A 162 6.79 20.52 -14.75
C ILE A 162 6.44 20.89 -13.32
N GLU A 163 5.17 20.97 -12.95
CA GLU A 163 4.73 21.03 -11.54
C GLU A 163 5.11 19.71 -10.80
N ALA A 164 6.37 19.32 -10.97
CA ALA A 164 6.92 18.11 -10.40
C ALA A 164 6.97 18.24 -8.88
N ARG A 165 6.45 17.24 -8.22
CA ARG A 165 6.42 17.19 -6.76
C ARG A 165 7.65 16.41 -6.29
N SER A 166 8.33 16.95 -5.29
CA SER A 166 9.32 16.18 -4.53
C SER A 166 8.62 14.98 -3.87
N LEU A 167 9.35 13.95 -3.43
CA LEU A 167 8.78 12.78 -2.73
C LEU A 167 8.22 13.11 -1.32
N LYS A 168 7.71 14.33 -1.13
CA LYS A 168 7.17 14.83 0.14
C LYS A 168 5.96 14.06 0.68
N ASN A 169 5.32 13.24 -0.16
CA ASN A 169 4.19 12.40 0.23
C ASN A 169 4.62 10.94 0.52
N LEU A 170 5.93 10.65 0.51
CA LEU A 170 6.49 9.38 0.94
C LEU A 170 6.90 9.48 2.41
N TYR A 171 6.28 8.66 3.24
CA TYR A 171 6.52 8.61 4.67
C TYR A 171 7.03 7.24 5.09
N PHE A 172 7.95 7.23 6.07
CA PHE A 172 8.42 6.01 6.73
C PHE A 172 7.89 6.03 8.15
N ALA A 173 7.25 4.94 8.55
CA ALA A 173 6.71 4.78 9.90
C ALA A 173 7.18 3.46 10.50
N ASN A 174 7.56 3.47 11.76
CA ASN A 174 8.05 2.28 12.46
C ASN A 174 6.94 1.55 13.22
N SER A 175 5.76 2.16 13.32
CA SER A 175 4.59 1.55 13.96
C SER A 175 3.29 1.96 13.28
N VAL A 176 2.22 1.21 13.56
CA VAL A 176 0.87 1.50 13.08
C VAL A 176 0.34 2.80 13.70
N GLU A 177 0.64 3.03 14.97
CA GLU A 177 0.28 4.24 15.71
C GLU A 177 0.92 5.48 15.08
N GLU A 178 2.18 5.37 14.63
CA GLU A 178 2.88 6.46 13.95
C GLU A 178 2.17 6.83 12.64
N ILE A 179 1.70 5.85 11.86
CA ILE A 179 0.90 6.11 10.65
C ILE A 179 -0.38 6.88 11.00
N PHE A 180 -1.17 6.38 11.95
CA PHE A 180 -2.49 6.95 12.25
C PHE A 180 -2.43 8.24 13.08
N SER A 181 -1.28 8.61 13.62
CA SER A 181 -1.04 9.93 14.22
C SER A 181 -0.76 11.03 13.18
N HIS A 182 -0.58 10.66 11.90
CA HIS A 182 -0.36 11.65 10.85
C HIS A 182 -1.63 12.49 10.59
N PRO A 183 -1.52 13.83 10.35
CA PRO A 183 -2.66 14.72 10.18
C PRO A 183 -3.70 14.31 9.14
N GLN A 184 -3.34 13.45 8.20
CA GLN A 184 -4.28 12.92 7.21
C GLN A 184 -5.34 12.00 7.81
N PHE A 185 -5.11 11.42 8.98
CA PHE A 185 -6.02 10.49 9.65
C PHE A 185 -6.78 11.14 10.82
N ILE A 186 -6.45 12.38 11.15
CA ILE A 186 -7.08 13.20 12.18
C ILE A 186 -8.06 14.16 11.52
#